data_6b3b5d9920cfab2b28c63496412e40ea
#
_entry.id   6b3b5d9920cfab2b28c63496412e40ea
#
_cell.length_a   1.000
_cell.length_b   1.000
_cell.length_c   1.000
_cell.angle_alpha   90.00
_cell.angle_beta   90.00
_cell.angle_gamma   90.00
#
_symmetry.space_group_name_H-M   'P 1'
#
loop_
_entity.id
_entity.type
_entity.pdbx_description
1 polymer ?
#
loop_
_entity_poly.entity_id
_entity_poly.type
_entity_poly.pdbx_seq_one_letter_code
_entity_poly.pdbx_strand_id
1 'polypeptide(L)'
;MENSKEMRTWLDNFGLGHPLVIAGPCSAETEEQVLKIAHELKDTDVTVYRAGIWKPRTRPGMFEGVGAIGLDWLKKVKEETGLMTTTEVANKDHVKLALEADIDILWIGARTTVSPFIIQEISDALCGTDKIVLVKNPVNPDLALWMGGLERLYTADIKNLGVIHRGFSTYDKSKYRNNPEWQIAVEFQNKFPDIPLICDPSHIAGRRDLIFDLSQRALDLNFDGLMVETHWDPDNAWSDAKQQVTPKRLIEIMKDLKIRKKTTDEAGYQAELETYREQIDEADQALLDALGKRMKIAASIGKIKKDNNVAVLQNKRWSEILQTMKFEGQQSCLLYTSDAADE
;
A
#
# COMPACT_ATOMS: atom_id res chain seq x y z
N MET A 1 -18.79 -9.89 -3.76
CA MET A 1 -18.45 -9.53 -5.15
C MET A 1 -18.21 -10.84 -5.91
N GLU A 2 -19.26 -11.39 -6.52
CA GLU A 2 -19.18 -12.73 -7.14
C GLU A 2 -18.49 -12.75 -8.53
N ASN A 3 -18.20 -11.59 -9.11
CA ASN A 3 -17.62 -11.46 -10.47
C ASN A 3 -16.38 -10.56 -10.49
N SER A 4 -15.40 -10.86 -9.63
CA SER A 4 -14.18 -10.04 -9.48
C SER A 4 -13.29 -10.01 -10.72
N LYS A 5 -13.39 -10.99 -11.64
CA LYS A 5 -12.60 -11.03 -12.88
C LYS A 5 -12.80 -9.82 -13.79
N GLU A 6 -14.01 -9.26 -13.83
CA GLU A 6 -14.29 -8.06 -14.63
C GLU A 6 -13.50 -6.85 -14.15
N MET A 7 -13.17 -6.78 -12.83
CA MET A 7 -12.48 -5.64 -12.23
C MET A 7 -11.02 -5.52 -12.66
N ARG A 8 -10.40 -6.63 -13.10
CA ARG A 8 -9.02 -6.66 -13.57
C ARG A 8 -8.87 -6.28 -15.05
N THR A 9 -9.95 -6.35 -15.82
CA THR A 9 -9.95 -6.20 -17.28
C THR A 9 -9.28 -4.89 -17.72
N TRP A 10 -9.47 -3.81 -16.98
CA TRP A 10 -8.84 -2.53 -17.30
C TRP A 10 -7.31 -2.59 -17.28
N LEU A 11 -6.73 -3.33 -16.32
CA LEU A 11 -5.27 -3.49 -16.22
C LEU A 11 -4.75 -4.41 -17.31
N ASP A 12 -5.46 -5.52 -17.58
CA ASP A 12 -5.08 -6.47 -18.62
C ASP A 12 -5.14 -5.82 -20.03
N ASN A 13 -6.07 -4.88 -20.25
CA ASN A 13 -6.20 -4.12 -21.49
C ASN A 13 -5.01 -3.19 -21.78
N PHE A 14 -4.21 -2.83 -20.77
CA PHE A 14 -2.97 -2.09 -21.01
C PHE A 14 -1.90 -2.93 -21.72
N GLY A 15 -2.00 -4.26 -21.65
CA GLY A 15 -1.08 -5.18 -22.35
C GLY A 15 0.37 -5.01 -21.92
N LEU A 16 0.62 -4.59 -20.67
CA LEU A 16 1.97 -4.30 -20.16
C LEU A 16 2.79 -5.58 -20.03
N GLY A 17 4.03 -5.54 -20.51
CA GLY A 17 5.04 -6.59 -20.27
C GLY A 17 5.74 -6.46 -18.91
N HIS A 18 5.32 -5.51 -18.06
CA HIS A 18 5.91 -5.17 -16.76
C HIS A 18 4.80 -4.73 -15.80
N PRO A 19 5.06 -4.63 -14.48
CA PRO A 19 4.11 -4.10 -13.51
C PRO A 19 3.63 -2.69 -13.89
N LEU A 20 2.38 -2.36 -13.56
CA LEU A 20 1.85 -1.01 -13.75
C LEU A 20 2.70 0.01 -12.97
N VAL A 21 3.18 1.05 -13.62
CA VAL A 21 3.94 2.13 -12.98
C VAL A 21 3.16 3.44 -13.02
N ILE A 22 2.79 3.92 -11.84
CA ILE A 22 2.16 5.21 -11.62
C ILE A 22 3.21 6.12 -10.98
N ALA A 23 3.61 7.20 -11.65
CA ALA A 23 4.65 8.09 -11.13
C ALA A 23 4.33 9.57 -11.39
N GLY A 24 4.94 10.42 -10.58
CA GLY A 24 4.76 11.87 -10.63
C GLY A 24 4.79 12.48 -9.23
N PRO A 25 4.63 13.80 -9.08
CA PRO A 25 4.86 14.46 -7.81
C PRO A 25 3.83 14.09 -6.74
N CYS A 26 4.24 14.25 -5.49
CA CYS A 26 3.31 14.18 -4.36
C CYS A 26 2.16 15.18 -4.56
N SER A 27 2.51 16.44 -4.88
CA SER A 27 1.57 17.51 -5.19
C SER A 27 1.95 18.19 -6.50
N ALA A 28 0.95 18.58 -7.28
CA ALA A 28 1.13 19.63 -8.27
C ALA A 28 1.41 20.94 -7.53
N GLU A 29 2.48 21.64 -7.93
CA GLU A 29 2.94 22.88 -7.30
C GLU A 29 2.87 24.05 -8.27
N THR A 30 3.41 23.85 -9.46
CA THR A 30 3.36 24.80 -10.59
C THR A 30 3.15 24.03 -11.89
N GLU A 31 2.65 24.69 -12.91
CA GLU A 31 2.52 24.11 -14.25
C GLU A 31 3.87 23.62 -14.78
N GLU A 32 4.92 24.44 -14.63
CA GLU A 32 6.29 24.09 -15.04
C GLU A 32 6.78 22.81 -14.36
N GLN A 33 6.58 22.69 -13.04
CA GLN A 33 6.97 21.49 -12.31
C GLN A 33 6.24 20.24 -12.84
N VAL A 34 4.92 20.33 -13.04
CA VAL A 34 4.09 19.23 -13.52
C VAL A 34 4.53 18.77 -14.91
N LEU A 35 4.66 19.69 -15.87
CA LEU A 35 5.04 19.37 -17.24
C LEU A 35 6.47 18.86 -17.34
N LYS A 36 7.43 19.47 -16.63
CA LYS A 36 8.82 19.04 -16.65
C LYS A 36 8.98 17.60 -16.18
N ILE A 37 8.33 17.23 -15.08
CA ILE A 37 8.37 15.85 -14.58
C ILE A 37 7.71 14.90 -15.59
N ALA A 38 6.58 15.27 -16.18
CA ALA A 38 5.88 14.46 -17.15
C ALA A 38 6.74 14.19 -18.40
N HIS A 39 7.42 15.21 -18.92
CA HIS A 39 8.35 15.08 -20.04
C HIS A 39 9.55 14.18 -19.73
N GLU A 40 10.07 14.19 -18.50
CA GLU A 40 11.15 13.30 -18.08
C GLU A 40 10.69 11.84 -17.95
N LEU A 41 9.38 11.60 -17.77
CA LEU A 41 8.79 10.26 -17.56
C LEU A 41 8.16 9.64 -18.82
N LYS A 42 7.80 10.42 -19.85
CA LYS A 42 7.00 9.96 -21.00
C LYS A 42 7.61 8.81 -21.82
N ASP A 43 8.93 8.75 -21.91
CA ASP A 43 9.63 7.73 -22.70
C ASP A 43 10.22 6.62 -21.80
N THR A 44 9.56 6.33 -20.68
CA THR A 44 9.95 5.32 -19.69
C THR A 44 8.85 4.26 -19.51
N ASP A 45 9.03 3.33 -18.58
CA ASP A 45 8.01 2.34 -18.23
C ASP A 45 6.82 2.93 -17.43
N VAL A 46 6.79 4.25 -17.21
CA VAL A 46 5.67 4.93 -16.56
C VAL A 46 4.46 4.94 -17.48
N THR A 47 3.37 4.35 -17.04
CA THR A 47 2.12 4.27 -17.79
C THR A 47 1.17 5.40 -17.41
N VAL A 48 1.16 5.78 -16.13
CA VAL A 48 0.23 6.74 -15.57
C VAL A 48 0.97 7.83 -14.81
N TYR A 49 0.69 9.09 -15.18
CA TYR A 49 1.20 10.26 -14.47
C TYR A 49 0.29 10.64 -13.32
N ARG A 50 0.84 10.73 -12.12
CA ARG A 50 0.10 11.15 -10.92
C ARG A 50 0.47 12.58 -10.51
N ALA A 51 -0.49 13.36 -10.04
CA ALA A 51 -0.24 14.55 -9.23
C ALA A 51 -1.41 14.81 -8.27
N GLY A 52 -1.11 15.02 -7.01
CA GLY A 52 -2.15 15.42 -6.03
C GLY A 52 -2.42 16.92 -6.15
N ILE A 53 -3.64 17.28 -6.53
CA ILE A 53 -4.06 18.69 -6.64
C ILE A 53 -4.89 19.14 -5.45
N TRP A 54 -5.47 18.22 -4.71
CA TRP A 54 -6.15 18.41 -3.45
C TRP A 54 -5.47 17.56 -2.37
N LYS A 55 -5.13 18.16 -1.23
CA LYS A 55 -4.38 17.48 -0.17
C LYS A 55 -5.10 17.61 1.17
N PRO A 56 -5.77 16.55 1.64
CA PRO A 56 -6.35 16.52 2.97
C PRO A 56 -5.23 16.54 4.02
N ARG A 57 -5.05 17.66 4.71
CA ARG A 57 -4.00 17.84 5.72
C ARG A 57 -4.53 17.63 7.13
N THR A 58 -3.70 17.04 7.99
CA THR A 58 -4.05 16.83 9.40
C THR A 58 -4.02 18.13 10.20
N ARG A 59 -3.19 19.10 9.79
CA ARG A 59 -3.05 20.39 10.46
C ARG A 59 -3.35 21.53 9.49
N PRO A 60 -4.08 22.57 9.92
CA PRO A 60 -4.30 23.74 9.11
C PRO A 60 -2.99 24.50 8.86
N GLY A 61 -2.94 25.29 7.78
CA GLY A 61 -1.77 26.11 7.43
C GLY A 61 -0.67 25.38 6.68
N MET A 62 -0.85 24.08 6.35
CA MET A 62 0.02 23.38 5.43
C MET A 62 -0.50 23.56 3.99
N PHE A 63 0.37 23.29 3.00
CA PHE A 63 -0.03 23.34 1.59
C PHE A 63 -1.13 22.31 1.29
N GLU A 64 -2.31 22.78 0.95
CA GLU A 64 -3.52 21.97 0.73
C GLU A 64 -3.73 21.59 -0.75
N GLY A 65 -2.76 21.90 -1.60
CA GLY A 65 -2.82 21.69 -3.05
C GLY A 65 -3.22 22.95 -3.80
N VAL A 66 -3.07 22.90 -5.12
CA VAL A 66 -3.40 24.03 -6.01
C VAL A 66 -4.88 24.09 -6.38
N GLY A 67 -5.61 23.04 -6.09
CA GLY A 67 -7.05 22.96 -6.42
C GLY A 67 -7.29 22.69 -7.90
N ALA A 68 -8.43 23.15 -8.40
CA ALA A 68 -8.95 22.83 -9.73
C ALA A 68 -8.03 23.26 -10.89
N ILE A 69 -7.20 24.29 -10.72
CA ILE A 69 -6.25 24.71 -11.76
C ILE A 69 -5.26 23.59 -12.13
N GLY A 70 -4.97 22.68 -11.19
CA GLY A 70 -4.12 21.52 -11.45
C GLY A 70 -4.72 20.54 -12.46
N LEU A 71 -6.04 20.56 -12.68
CA LEU A 71 -6.70 19.74 -13.71
C LEU A 71 -6.30 20.20 -15.13
N ASP A 72 -6.18 21.50 -15.34
CA ASP A 72 -5.72 22.06 -16.62
C ASP A 72 -4.28 21.62 -16.91
N TRP A 73 -3.42 21.57 -15.88
CA TRP A 73 -2.05 21.11 -16.02
C TRP A 73 -1.98 19.60 -16.33
N LEU A 74 -2.82 18.79 -15.67
CA LEU A 74 -2.91 17.35 -15.96
C LEU A 74 -3.44 17.10 -17.39
N LYS A 75 -4.38 17.92 -17.88
CA LYS A 75 -4.84 17.84 -19.27
C LYS A 75 -3.69 18.11 -20.24
N LYS A 76 -2.87 19.14 -20.00
CA LYS A 76 -1.66 19.42 -20.80
C LYS A 76 -0.67 18.26 -20.75
N VAL A 77 -0.46 17.63 -19.60
CA VAL A 77 0.38 16.42 -19.50
C VAL A 77 -0.10 15.36 -20.47
N LYS A 78 -1.40 15.05 -20.48
CA LYS A 78 -1.98 14.06 -21.39
C LYS A 78 -1.79 14.45 -22.86
N GLU A 79 -2.03 15.71 -23.21
CA GLU A 79 -1.88 16.24 -24.57
C GLU A 79 -0.42 16.22 -25.06
N GLU A 80 0.54 16.56 -24.21
CA GLU A 80 1.95 16.72 -24.59
C GLU A 80 2.78 15.43 -24.50
N THR A 81 2.35 14.47 -23.65
CA THR A 81 3.15 13.28 -23.38
C THR A 81 2.46 11.97 -23.77
N GLY A 82 1.13 11.97 -23.90
CA GLY A 82 0.35 10.77 -24.10
C GLY A 82 0.18 9.88 -22.85
N LEU A 83 0.76 10.29 -21.70
CA LEU A 83 0.58 9.56 -20.45
C LEU A 83 -0.86 9.68 -19.96
N MET A 84 -1.42 8.60 -19.46
CA MET A 84 -2.68 8.66 -18.71
C MET A 84 -2.46 9.48 -17.44
N THR A 85 -3.52 10.14 -16.97
CA THR A 85 -3.44 11.02 -15.81
C THR A 85 -4.25 10.51 -14.64
N THR A 86 -3.77 10.75 -13.42
CA THR A 86 -4.49 10.38 -12.20
C THR A 86 -4.32 11.44 -11.10
N THR A 87 -5.39 11.67 -10.35
CA THR A 87 -5.38 12.55 -9.18
C THR A 87 -6.26 12.02 -8.06
N GLU A 88 -6.06 12.56 -6.83
CA GLU A 88 -6.88 12.24 -5.66
C GLU A 88 -8.24 12.95 -5.73
N VAL A 89 -9.31 12.22 -5.37
CA VAL A 89 -10.63 12.80 -5.11
C VAL A 89 -11.03 12.52 -3.67
N ALA A 90 -11.63 13.51 -3.00
CA ALA A 90 -11.99 13.44 -1.60
C ALA A 90 -13.47 13.75 -1.33
N ASN A 91 -14.24 14.10 -2.34
CA ASN A 91 -15.68 14.38 -2.29
C ASN A 91 -16.29 14.34 -3.70
N LYS A 92 -17.61 14.47 -3.79
CA LYS A 92 -18.36 14.47 -5.05
C LYS A 92 -18.01 15.62 -6.00
N ASP A 93 -17.66 16.80 -5.47
CA ASP A 93 -17.32 17.97 -6.28
C ASP A 93 -15.96 17.78 -6.96
N HIS A 94 -14.98 17.15 -6.27
CA HIS A 94 -13.71 16.74 -6.89
C HIS A 94 -13.93 15.73 -8.01
N VAL A 95 -14.83 14.76 -7.81
CA VAL A 95 -15.19 13.79 -8.86
C VAL A 95 -15.75 14.51 -10.08
N LYS A 96 -16.72 15.39 -9.91
CA LYS A 96 -17.33 16.14 -11.01
C LYS A 96 -16.29 16.90 -11.81
N LEU A 97 -15.44 17.69 -11.15
CA LEU A 97 -14.38 18.47 -11.80
C LEU A 97 -13.37 17.57 -12.53
N ALA A 98 -12.98 16.45 -11.94
CA ALA A 98 -12.06 15.50 -12.56
C ALA A 98 -12.67 14.81 -13.79
N LEU A 99 -13.98 14.52 -13.79
CA LEU A 99 -14.71 13.98 -14.96
C LEU A 99 -14.81 15.04 -16.08
N GLU A 100 -15.11 16.30 -15.75
CA GLU A 100 -15.13 17.41 -16.71
C GLU A 100 -13.77 17.67 -17.37
N ALA A 101 -12.67 17.43 -16.61
CA ALA A 101 -11.30 17.55 -17.11
C ALA A 101 -10.78 16.28 -17.82
N ASP A 102 -11.61 15.26 -17.99
CA ASP A 102 -11.27 13.96 -18.58
C ASP A 102 -10.04 13.29 -17.96
N ILE A 103 -9.93 13.32 -16.64
CA ILE A 103 -8.91 12.55 -15.93
C ILE A 103 -9.19 11.05 -16.10
N ASP A 104 -8.16 10.27 -16.41
CA ASP A 104 -8.30 8.85 -16.78
C ASP A 104 -8.57 7.96 -15.58
N ILE A 105 -7.84 8.18 -14.48
CA ILE A 105 -7.89 7.37 -13.26
C ILE A 105 -8.10 8.28 -12.05
N LEU A 106 -8.98 7.89 -11.15
CA LEU A 106 -9.19 8.60 -9.89
C LEU A 106 -8.74 7.75 -8.73
N TRP A 107 -8.00 8.31 -7.76
CA TRP A 107 -7.78 7.57 -6.53
C TRP A 107 -8.46 8.21 -5.33
N ILE A 108 -8.97 7.37 -4.46
CA ILE A 108 -9.54 7.75 -3.18
C ILE A 108 -8.44 7.64 -2.11
N GLY A 109 -8.14 8.75 -1.44
CA GLY A 109 -7.07 8.82 -0.47
C GLY A 109 -7.37 8.07 0.83
N ALA A 110 -6.32 7.65 1.55
CA ALA A 110 -6.43 6.88 2.79
C ALA A 110 -7.26 7.56 3.90
N ARG A 111 -7.28 8.90 3.95
CA ARG A 111 -8.11 9.66 4.90
C ARG A 111 -9.57 9.73 4.48
N THR A 112 -9.85 9.64 3.20
CA THR A 112 -11.20 9.59 2.64
C THR A 112 -11.79 8.20 2.80
N THR A 113 -10.98 7.15 2.60
CA THR A 113 -11.40 5.75 2.74
C THR A 113 -11.95 5.41 4.12
N VAL A 114 -11.55 6.13 5.18
CA VAL A 114 -12.08 5.92 6.55
C VAL A 114 -13.52 6.39 6.75
N SER A 115 -14.11 7.09 5.77
CA SER A 115 -15.46 7.64 5.88
C SER A 115 -16.43 6.96 4.92
N PRO A 116 -17.27 6.02 5.39
CA PRO A 116 -18.25 5.35 4.53
C PRO A 116 -19.25 6.32 3.86
N PHE A 117 -19.59 7.44 4.51
CA PHE A 117 -20.48 8.46 3.93
C PHE A 117 -19.83 9.15 2.74
N ILE A 118 -18.56 9.55 2.86
CA ILE A 118 -17.85 10.21 1.75
C ILE A 118 -17.63 9.24 0.60
N ILE A 119 -17.28 7.98 0.90
CA ILE A 119 -17.16 6.93 -0.15
C ILE A 119 -18.49 6.76 -0.88
N GLN A 120 -19.62 6.78 -0.17
CA GLN A 120 -20.94 6.70 -0.81
C GLN A 120 -21.21 7.90 -1.73
N GLU A 121 -20.94 9.13 -1.29
CA GLU A 121 -21.07 10.31 -2.12
C GLU A 121 -20.20 10.26 -3.39
N ILE A 122 -18.97 9.77 -3.26
CA ILE A 122 -18.04 9.56 -4.39
C ILE A 122 -18.58 8.48 -5.32
N SER A 123 -19.08 7.36 -4.78
CA SER A 123 -19.65 6.27 -5.55
C SER A 123 -20.87 6.73 -6.37
N ASP A 124 -21.77 7.48 -5.75
CA ASP A 124 -22.95 8.05 -6.39
C ASP A 124 -22.57 9.01 -7.54
N ALA A 125 -21.52 9.81 -7.34
CA ALA A 125 -21.02 10.75 -8.35
C ALA A 125 -20.30 10.06 -9.52
N LEU A 126 -19.77 8.86 -9.33
CA LEU A 126 -19.11 8.04 -10.35
C LEU A 126 -20.04 7.08 -11.07
N CYS A 127 -21.27 6.90 -10.57
CA CYS A 127 -22.24 5.98 -11.15
C CYS A 127 -22.46 6.26 -12.63
N GLY A 128 -22.43 5.21 -13.47
CA GLY A 128 -22.60 5.31 -14.92
C GLY A 128 -21.37 5.80 -15.69
N THR A 129 -20.20 5.92 -15.02
CA THR A 129 -18.92 6.18 -15.70
C THR A 129 -18.11 4.90 -15.86
N ASP A 130 -17.21 4.89 -16.84
CA ASP A 130 -16.25 3.81 -17.09
C ASP A 130 -14.84 4.10 -16.53
N LYS A 131 -14.72 5.14 -15.71
CA LYS A 131 -13.44 5.55 -15.11
C LYS A 131 -12.83 4.47 -14.22
N ILE A 132 -11.51 4.39 -14.23
CA ILE A 132 -10.75 3.53 -13.32
C ILE A 132 -10.69 4.22 -11.96
N VAL A 133 -11.03 3.49 -10.89
CA VAL A 133 -10.99 4.01 -9.52
C VAL A 133 -10.11 3.13 -8.64
N LEU A 134 -9.10 3.77 -8.03
CA LEU A 134 -8.15 3.12 -7.14
C LEU A 134 -8.44 3.55 -5.69
N VAL A 135 -8.60 2.59 -4.79
CA VAL A 135 -8.91 2.87 -3.37
C VAL A 135 -7.67 2.61 -2.51
N LYS A 136 -7.09 3.66 -1.91
CA LYS A 136 -6.03 3.48 -0.91
C LYS A 136 -6.57 2.81 0.34
N ASN A 137 -5.77 1.92 0.97
CA ASN A 137 -6.12 1.40 2.29
C ASN A 137 -6.33 2.56 3.29
N PRO A 138 -7.22 2.38 4.29
CA PRO A 138 -7.44 3.37 5.33
C PRO A 138 -6.16 3.65 6.12
N VAL A 139 -6.09 4.80 6.82
CA VAL A 139 -4.89 5.15 7.61
C VAL A 139 -4.63 4.18 8.76
N ASN A 140 -5.67 3.62 9.35
CA ASN A 140 -5.60 2.58 10.38
C ASN A 140 -5.64 1.17 9.78
N PRO A 141 -5.06 0.15 10.43
CA PRO A 141 -5.06 -1.23 9.94
C PRO A 141 -6.45 -1.88 10.10
N ASP A 142 -7.32 -1.63 9.14
CA ASP A 142 -8.71 -2.11 9.12
C ASP A 142 -9.06 -2.64 7.72
N LEU A 143 -8.95 -3.97 7.56
CA LEU A 143 -9.26 -4.64 6.31
C LEU A 143 -10.74 -4.53 5.94
N ALA A 144 -11.65 -4.64 6.92
CA ALA A 144 -13.08 -4.59 6.66
C ALA A 144 -13.50 -3.21 6.13
N LEU A 145 -12.91 -2.15 6.66
CA LEU A 145 -13.16 -0.78 6.18
C LEU A 145 -12.63 -0.58 4.76
N TRP A 146 -11.46 -1.15 4.42
CA TRP A 146 -10.90 -1.09 3.07
C TRP A 146 -11.78 -1.82 2.06
N MET A 147 -12.18 -3.04 2.38
CA MET A 147 -13.11 -3.85 1.59
C MET A 147 -14.46 -3.15 1.40
N GLY A 148 -15.04 -2.62 2.49
CA GLY A 148 -16.32 -1.92 2.45
C GLY A 148 -16.32 -0.69 1.56
N GLY A 149 -15.18 0.03 1.47
CA GLY A 149 -15.01 1.14 0.52
C GLY A 149 -15.10 0.68 -0.93
N LEU A 150 -14.44 -0.44 -1.25
CA LEU A 150 -14.48 -1.03 -2.59
C LEU A 150 -15.86 -1.59 -2.94
N GLU A 151 -16.51 -2.26 -1.99
CA GLU A 151 -17.85 -2.84 -2.18
C GLU A 151 -18.91 -1.77 -2.49
N ARG A 152 -18.81 -0.57 -1.90
CA ARG A 152 -19.70 0.56 -2.22
C ARG A 152 -19.57 1.01 -3.66
N LEU A 153 -18.33 1.15 -4.15
CA LEU A 153 -18.05 1.49 -5.54
C LEU A 153 -18.59 0.43 -6.49
N TYR A 154 -18.35 -0.84 -6.18
CA TYR A 154 -18.87 -1.96 -6.98
C TYR A 154 -20.40 -2.00 -7.02
N THR A 155 -21.06 -1.74 -5.90
CA THR A 155 -22.53 -1.69 -5.81
C THR A 155 -23.12 -0.51 -6.59
N ALA A 156 -22.35 0.57 -6.78
CA ALA A 156 -22.69 1.71 -7.63
C ALA A 156 -22.35 1.45 -9.13
N ASP A 157 -22.14 0.18 -9.53
CA ASP A 157 -21.83 -0.27 -10.90
C ASP A 157 -20.49 0.26 -11.46
N ILE A 158 -19.53 0.58 -10.59
CA ILE A 158 -18.17 0.94 -11.01
C ILE A 158 -17.37 -0.35 -11.10
N LYS A 159 -16.97 -0.74 -12.33
CA LYS A 159 -16.32 -2.05 -12.59
C LYS A 159 -14.82 -1.98 -12.69
N ASN A 160 -14.26 -0.86 -13.14
CA ASN A 160 -12.81 -0.66 -13.27
C ASN A 160 -12.19 -0.27 -11.94
N LEU A 161 -12.02 -1.25 -11.05
CA LEU A 161 -11.55 -1.03 -9.69
C LEU A 161 -10.14 -1.59 -9.47
N GLY A 162 -9.42 -0.95 -8.58
CA GLY A 162 -8.15 -1.43 -8.06
C GLY A 162 -7.91 -0.85 -6.67
N VAL A 163 -6.89 -1.33 -5.99
CA VAL A 163 -6.54 -0.84 -4.66
C VAL A 163 -5.08 -0.46 -4.56
N ILE A 164 -4.78 0.47 -3.65
CA ILE A 164 -3.42 0.93 -3.39
C ILE A 164 -3.09 0.67 -1.93
N HIS A 165 -2.06 -0.13 -1.71
CA HIS A 165 -1.47 -0.34 -0.39
C HIS A 165 -0.39 0.69 -0.13
N ARG A 166 -0.59 1.55 0.90
CA ARG A 166 0.31 2.64 1.27
C ARG A 166 0.83 2.54 2.71
N GLY A 167 0.64 1.37 3.35
CA GLY A 167 0.93 1.16 4.76
C GLY A 167 -0.11 1.78 5.69
N PHE A 168 0.06 1.52 6.99
CA PHE A 168 -0.88 1.91 8.04
C PHE A 168 -0.19 2.75 9.10
N SER A 169 -0.94 3.68 9.68
CA SER A 169 -0.49 4.43 10.85
C SER A 169 -0.69 3.57 12.09
N THR A 170 0.39 3.15 12.72
CA THR A 170 0.40 2.39 13.97
C THR A 170 0.97 3.23 15.10
N TYR A 171 0.68 2.86 16.34
CA TYR A 171 1.24 3.55 17.50
C TYR A 171 2.75 3.27 17.65
N ASP A 172 3.17 2.07 17.30
CA ASP A 172 4.56 1.65 17.40
C ASP A 172 5.42 2.33 16.34
N LYS A 173 6.54 2.88 16.78
CA LYS A 173 7.51 3.50 15.86
C LYS A 173 8.35 2.42 15.19
N SER A 174 8.43 2.49 13.88
CA SER A 174 9.28 1.65 13.06
C SER A 174 10.23 2.49 12.19
N LYS A 175 11.02 1.84 11.36
CA LYS A 175 11.83 2.54 10.34
C LYS A 175 10.98 3.17 9.24
N TYR A 176 9.72 2.79 9.14
CA TYR A 176 8.76 3.28 8.15
C TYR A 176 7.93 4.44 8.68
N ARG A 177 7.45 5.28 7.78
CA ARG A 177 6.46 6.33 8.10
C ARG A 177 5.09 5.73 8.40
N ASN A 178 4.71 4.72 7.62
CA ASN A 178 3.51 3.93 7.82
C ASN A 178 3.91 2.46 7.74
N ASN A 179 3.59 1.69 8.77
CA ASN A 179 3.93 0.27 8.79
C ASN A 179 3.26 -0.46 7.62
N PRO A 180 3.97 -1.27 6.87
CA PRO A 180 3.40 -1.94 5.71
C PRO A 180 2.30 -2.93 6.08
N GLU A 181 2.40 -3.65 7.23
CA GLU A 181 1.42 -4.67 7.64
C GLU A 181 1.02 -5.54 6.44
N TRP A 182 2.04 -6.13 5.79
CA TRP A 182 1.88 -6.89 4.54
C TRP A 182 0.81 -7.96 4.61
N GLN A 183 0.63 -8.56 5.79
CA GLN A 183 -0.38 -9.57 6.03
C GLN A 183 -1.79 -9.08 5.66
N ILE A 184 -2.12 -7.81 5.94
CA ILE A 184 -3.44 -7.23 5.59
C ILE A 184 -3.60 -7.15 4.06
N ALA A 185 -2.53 -6.77 3.35
CA ALA A 185 -2.55 -6.71 1.89
C ALA A 185 -2.67 -8.12 1.26
N VAL A 186 -1.94 -9.09 1.80
CA VAL A 186 -2.03 -10.51 1.39
C VAL A 186 -3.43 -11.07 1.69
N GLU A 187 -4.00 -10.78 2.85
CA GLU A 187 -5.37 -11.20 3.18
C GLU A 187 -6.40 -10.56 2.24
N PHE A 188 -6.18 -9.29 1.85
CA PHE A 188 -7.00 -8.64 0.83
C PHE A 188 -6.92 -9.39 -0.51
N GLN A 189 -5.71 -9.70 -1.00
CA GLN A 189 -5.50 -10.48 -2.24
C GLN A 189 -6.17 -11.85 -2.19
N ASN A 190 -6.09 -12.55 -1.06
CA ASN A 190 -6.71 -13.86 -0.89
C ASN A 190 -8.24 -13.79 -0.98
N LYS A 191 -8.85 -12.70 -0.50
CA LYS A 191 -10.31 -12.49 -0.58
C LYS A 191 -10.75 -11.99 -1.97
N PHE A 192 -9.91 -11.23 -2.63
CA PHE A 192 -10.19 -10.60 -3.93
C PHE A 192 -9.03 -10.77 -4.91
N PRO A 193 -8.76 -12.00 -5.38
CA PRO A 193 -7.56 -12.32 -6.17
C PRO A 193 -7.51 -11.62 -7.54
N ASP A 194 -8.66 -11.19 -8.04
CA ASP A 194 -8.76 -10.56 -9.35
C ASP A 194 -8.70 -9.02 -9.30
N ILE A 195 -8.69 -8.41 -8.10
CA ILE A 195 -8.60 -6.95 -7.97
C ILE A 195 -7.14 -6.52 -8.04
N PRO A 196 -6.75 -5.63 -9.00
CA PRO A 196 -5.40 -5.13 -9.06
C PRO A 196 -4.96 -4.45 -7.77
N LEU A 197 -3.82 -4.90 -7.24
CA LEU A 197 -3.22 -4.38 -6.03
C LEU A 197 -1.90 -3.66 -6.35
N ILE A 198 -1.82 -2.38 -6.02
CA ILE A 198 -0.71 -1.48 -6.30
C ILE A 198 -0.04 -1.09 -4.99
N CYS A 199 1.28 -1.11 -4.92
CA CYS A 199 2.03 -0.64 -3.77
C CYS A 199 2.40 0.84 -3.93
N ASP A 200 2.24 1.60 -2.86
CA ASP A 200 2.76 2.97 -2.74
C ASP A 200 3.95 2.98 -1.76
N PRO A 201 5.16 2.63 -2.21
CA PRO A 201 6.34 2.53 -1.37
C PRO A 201 6.77 3.89 -0.81
N SER A 202 6.44 5.00 -1.48
CA SER A 202 6.78 6.34 -1.02
C SER A 202 6.11 6.67 0.31
N HIS A 203 4.81 6.38 0.42
CA HIS A 203 4.07 6.63 1.66
C HIS A 203 4.38 5.60 2.76
N ILE A 204 4.71 4.35 2.41
CA ILE A 204 5.19 3.35 3.38
C ILE A 204 6.50 3.83 3.96
N ALA A 205 7.49 4.12 3.13
CA ALA A 205 8.84 4.49 3.52
C ALA A 205 8.89 5.81 4.30
N GLY A 206 8.30 6.88 3.75
CA GLY A 206 8.48 8.25 4.22
C GLY A 206 9.89 8.80 4.00
N ARG A 207 10.77 8.04 3.34
CA ARG A 207 12.16 8.35 3.02
C ARG A 207 12.58 7.60 1.74
N ARG A 208 13.42 8.24 0.93
CA ARG A 208 13.69 7.77 -0.45
C ARG A 208 14.61 6.54 -0.53
N ASP A 209 15.44 6.31 0.47
CA ASP A 209 16.40 5.18 0.49
C ASP A 209 15.75 3.81 0.68
N LEU A 210 14.50 3.73 1.14
CA LEU A 210 13.76 2.48 1.32
C LEU A 210 12.83 2.15 0.14
N ILE A 211 12.71 3.02 -0.86
CA ILE A 211 11.74 2.84 -1.95
C ILE A 211 12.05 1.61 -2.79
N PHE A 212 13.33 1.35 -3.09
CA PHE A 212 13.73 0.18 -3.86
C PHE A 212 13.33 -1.12 -3.14
N ASP A 213 13.73 -1.27 -1.88
CA ASP A 213 13.46 -2.49 -1.11
C ASP A 213 11.96 -2.77 -0.96
N LEU A 214 11.17 -1.72 -0.67
CA LEU A 214 9.72 -1.83 -0.57
C LEU A 214 9.05 -2.14 -1.91
N SER A 215 9.57 -1.58 -3.01
CA SER A 215 9.08 -1.89 -4.36
C SER A 215 9.37 -3.33 -4.72
N GLN A 216 10.60 -3.81 -4.47
CA GLN A 216 10.96 -5.22 -4.70
C GLN A 216 10.10 -6.14 -3.86
N ARG A 217 9.93 -5.84 -2.58
CA ARG A 217 9.11 -6.62 -1.67
C ARG A 217 7.65 -6.72 -2.14
N ALA A 218 7.07 -5.64 -2.59
CA ALA A 218 5.70 -5.64 -3.13
C ALA A 218 5.59 -6.56 -4.37
N LEU A 219 6.57 -6.50 -5.29
CA LEU A 219 6.57 -7.37 -6.47
C LEU A 219 6.77 -8.84 -6.09
N ASP A 220 7.59 -9.13 -5.08
CA ASP A 220 7.77 -10.48 -4.54
C ASP A 220 6.50 -11.02 -3.87
N LEU A 221 5.62 -10.14 -3.38
CA LEU A 221 4.28 -10.46 -2.89
C LEU A 221 3.19 -10.42 -3.98
N ASN A 222 3.58 -10.45 -5.26
CA ASN A 222 2.68 -10.46 -6.42
C ASN A 222 1.76 -9.24 -6.55
N PHE A 223 2.20 -8.07 -6.12
CA PHE A 223 1.51 -6.83 -6.43
C PHE A 223 1.56 -6.54 -7.93
N ASP A 224 0.49 -5.99 -8.48
CA ASP A 224 0.32 -5.73 -9.91
C ASP A 224 1.00 -4.45 -10.38
N GLY A 225 1.41 -3.57 -9.46
CA GLY A 225 2.05 -2.31 -9.82
C GLY A 225 2.58 -1.50 -8.64
N LEU A 226 3.19 -0.37 -9.00
CA LEU A 226 3.81 0.56 -8.07
C LEU A 226 3.28 1.98 -8.30
N MET A 227 3.06 2.73 -7.22
CA MET A 227 2.77 4.17 -7.25
C MET A 227 3.90 4.92 -6.53
N VAL A 228 4.79 5.57 -7.28
CA VAL A 228 6.00 6.21 -6.73
C VAL A 228 5.95 7.72 -6.85
N GLU A 229 6.19 8.42 -5.76
CA GLU A 229 6.28 9.88 -5.78
C GLU A 229 7.62 10.34 -6.37
N THR A 230 7.52 11.15 -7.44
CA THR A 230 8.66 11.55 -8.25
C THR A 230 8.63 13.06 -8.48
N HIS A 231 9.74 13.74 -8.17
CA HIS A 231 9.86 15.19 -8.28
C HIS A 231 11.20 15.57 -8.93
N TRP A 232 11.23 16.58 -9.79
CA TRP A 232 12.47 17.02 -10.48
C TRP A 232 13.51 17.60 -9.51
N ASP A 233 13.03 18.22 -8.42
CA ASP A 233 13.85 18.76 -7.32
C ASP A 233 13.22 18.37 -5.97
N PRO A 234 13.39 17.11 -5.51
CA PRO A 234 12.67 16.59 -4.34
C PRO A 234 12.95 17.34 -3.03
N ASP A 235 14.14 17.92 -2.87
CA ASP A 235 14.52 18.59 -1.62
C ASP A 235 13.78 19.91 -1.42
N ASN A 236 13.33 20.55 -2.50
CA ASN A 236 12.55 21.79 -2.50
C ASN A 236 11.05 21.57 -2.73
N ALA A 237 10.58 20.33 -2.75
CA ALA A 237 9.15 20.03 -2.90
C ALA A 237 8.30 20.61 -1.77
N TRP A 238 7.14 21.17 -2.11
CA TRP A 238 6.22 21.81 -1.14
C TRP A 238 5.52 20.78 -0.23
N SER A 239 5.53 19.52 -0.63
CA SER A 239 4.96 18.45 0.18
C SER A 239 5.80 17.18 0.13
N ASP A 240 5.90 16.51 1.27
CA ASP A 240 6.49 15.17 1.43
C ASP A 240 7.88 15.00 0.75
N ALA A 241 8.72 16.05 0.79
CA ALA A 241 10.05 16.15 0.15
C ALA A 241 10.96 14.94 0.35
N LYS A 242 10.97 14.39 1.57
CA LYS A 242 11.89 13.31 1.98
C LYS A 242 11.64 11.97 1.29
N GLN A 243 10.43 11.73 0.78
CA GLN A 243 10.03 10.44 0.21
C GLN A 243 9.97 10.43 -1.32
N GLN A 244 10.10 11.58 -1.96
CA GLN A 244 10.09 11.68 -3.41
C GLN A 244 11.46 11.39 -4.01
N VAL A 245 11.52 10.66 -5.11
CA VAL A 245 12.74 10.41 -5.88
C VAL A 245 12.77 11.30 -7.13
N THR A 246 13.95 11.46 -7.74
CA THR A 246 14.02 12.12 -9.06
C THR A 246 13.54 11.15 -10.16
N PRO A 247 13.08 11.66 -11.34
CA PRO A 247 12.77 10.81 -12.49
C PRO A 247 13.92 9.87 -12.85
N LYS A 248 15.15 10.37 -12.87
CA LYS A 248 16.35 9.55 -13.09
C LYS A 248 16.46 8.41 -12.08
N ARG A 249 16.26 8.69 -10.78
CA ARG A 249 16.34 7.66 -9.75
C ARG A 249 15.21 6.63 -9.86
N LEU A 250 14.01 7.06 -10.25
CA LEU A 250 12.91 6.13 -10.54
C LEU A 250 13.28 5.16 -11.66
N ILE A 251 13.83 5.67 -12.78
CA ILE A 251 14.25 4.82 -13.90
C ILE A 251 15.31 3.80 -13.45
N GLU A 252 16.30 4.20 -12.65
CA GLU A 252 17.29 3.28 -12.07
C GLU A 252 16.62 2.20 -11.22
N ILE A 253 15.70 2.59 -10.33
CA ILE A 253 14.94 1.65 -9.48
C ILE A 253 14.20 0.64 -10.36
N MET A 254 13.42 1.11 -11.34
CA MET A 254 12.63 0.24 -12.23
C MET A 254 13.52 -0.76 -12.98
N LYS A 255 14.69 -0.33 -13.44
CA LYS A 255 15.66 -1.19 -14.14
C LYS A 255 16.26 -2.28 -13.25
N ASP A 256 16.46 -1.96 -11.96
CA ASP A 256 17.11 -2.87 -11.01
C ASP A 256 16.12 -3.86 -10.37
N LEU A 257 14.79 -3.59 -10.46
CA LEU A 257 13.75 -4.47 -9.93
C LEU A 257 13.72 -5.81 -10.68
N LYS A 258 13.57 -6.88 -9.91
CA LYS A 258 13.46 -8.24 -10.44
C LYS A 258 12.01 -8.69 -10.44
N ILE A 259 11.47 -8.89 -11.63
CA ILE A 259 10.12 -9.45 -11.80
C ILE A 259 10.23 -10.98 -11.77
N ARG A 260 9.65 -11.60 -10.73
CA ARG A 260 9.66 -13.03 -10.54
C ARG A 260 8.39 -13.67 -11.09
N LYS A 261 8.50 -14.93 -11.51
CA LYS A 261 7.31 -15.72 -11.88
C LYS A 261 6.56 -16.13 -10.62
N LYS A 262 5.24 -16.16 -10.69
CA LYS A 262 4.38 -16.62 -9.58
C LYS A 262 4.63 -18.08 -9.21
N THR A 263 4.93 -18.93 -10.19
CA THR A 263 5.20 -20.36 -10.02
C THR A 263 6.20 -20.83 -11.08
N THR A 264 6.80 -21.98 -10.84
CA THR A 264 7.56 -22.73 -11.83
C THR A 264 7.13 -24.20 -11.80
N ASP A 265 7.10 -24.84 -12.96
CA ASP A 265 6.75 -26.26 -13.10
C ASP A 265 8.02 -27.17 -13.03
N GLU A 266 9.17 -26.62 -12.67
CA GLU A 266 10.39 -27.40 -12.49
C GLU A 266 10.24 -28.41 -11.34
N ALA A 267 10.19 -29.70 -11.67
CA ALA A 267 9.95 -30.78 -10.70
C ALA A 267 10.99 -30.81 -9.56
N GLY A 268 12.25 -30.48 -9.83
CA GLY A 268 13.28 -30.37 -8.80
C GLY A 268 13.00 -29.27 -7.79
N TYR A 269 12.61 -28.11 -8.26
CA TYR A 269 12.24 -26.97 -7.40
C TYR A 269 11.02 -27.30 -6.52
N GLN A 270 9.97 -27.89 -7.11
CA GLN A 270 8.76 -28.24 -6.37
C GLN A 270 9.05 -29.28 -5.27
N ALA A 271 9.87 -30.30 -5.56
CA ALA A 271 10.24 -31.33 -4.58
C ALA A 271 11.09 -30.76 -3.42
N GLU A 272 12.02 -29.85 -3.73
CA GLU A 272 12.85 -29.19 -2.70
C GLU A 272 12.00 -28.26 -1.83
N LEU A 273 11.12 -27.47 -2.45
CA LEU A 273 10.20 -26.59 -1.73
C LEU A 273 9.28 -27.35 -0.79
N GLU A 274 8.71 -28.48 -1.24
CA GLU A 274 7.85 -29.32 -0.41
C GLU A 274 8.60 -29.89 0.79
N THR A 275 9.84 -30.31 0.60
CA THR A 275 10.68 -30.78 1.70
C THR A 275 10.90 -29.71 2.79
N TYR A 276 11.13 -28.45 2.38
CA TYR A 276 11.29 -27.36 3.35
C TYR A 276 9.96 -27.00 4.03
N ARG A 277 8.84 -27.07 3.32
CA ARG A 277 7.50 -26.83 3.90
C ARG A 277 7.18 -27.86 5.00
N GLU A 278 7.46 -29.14 4.74
CA GLU A 278 7.32 -30.19 5.75
C GLU A 278 8.15 -29.89 7.02
N GLN A 279 9.40 -29.41 6.85
CA GLN A 279 10.25 -29.03 7.98
C GLN A 279 9.70 -27.81 8.75
N ILE A 280 9.10 -26.84 8.05
CA ILE A 280 8.43 -25.69 8.69
C ILE A 280 7.21 -26.17 9.48
N ASP A 281 6.37 -27.02 8.89
CA ASP A 281 5.18 -27.57 9.56
C ASP A 281 5.55 -28.32 10.85
N GLU A 282 6.64 -29.09 10.84
CA GLU A 282 7.16 -29.76 12.04
C GLU A 282 7.63 -28.76 13.11
N ALA A 283 8.34 -27.70 12.69
CA ALA A 283 8.81 -26.65 13.59
C ALA A 283 7.63 -25.87 14.20
N ASP A 284 6.64 -25.52 13.39
CA ASP A 284 5.42 -24.83 13.82
C ASP A 284 4.62 -25.66 14.82
N GLN A 285 4.47 -26.98 14.58
CA GLN A 285 3.84 -27.87 15.54
C GLN A 285 4.59 -27.88 16.88
N ALA A 286 5.92 -27.90 16.85
CA ALA A 286 6.73 -27.86 18.08
C ALA A 286 6.56 -26.54 18.84
N LEU A 287 6.44 -25.40 18.12
CA LEU A 287 6.15 -24.09 18.70
C LEU A 287 4.76 -24.06 19.35
N LEU A 288 3.73 -24.57 18.67
CA LEU A 288 2.37 -24.66 19.21
C LEU A 288 2.32 -25.51 20.47
N ASP A 289 3.00 -26.65 20.50
CA ASP A 289 3.10 -27.52 21.66
C ASP A 289 3.79 -26.81 22.85
N ALA A 290 4.89 -26.08 22.59
CA ALA A 290 5.60 -25.31 23.61
C ALA A 290 4.71 -24.19 24.17
N LEU A 291 3.99 -23.47 23.31
CA LEU A 291 3.02 -22.43 23.73
C LEU A 291 1.89 -23.04 24.54
N GLY A 292 1.34 -24.17 24.10
CA GLY A 292 0.30 -24.91 24.84
C GLY A 292 0.74 -25.33 26.26
N LYS A 293 1.96 -25.85 26.41
CA LYS A 293 2.56 -26.15 27.72
C LYS A 293 2.72 -24.89 28.58
N ARG A 294 3.21 -23.80 28.00
CA ARG A 294 3.37 -22.51 28.68
C ARG A 294 2.02 -21.97 29.19
N MET A 295 0.97 -22.04 28.38
CA MET A 295 -0.38 -21.60 28.77
C MET A 295 -0.95 -22.41 29.94
N LYS A 296 -0.78 -23.75 29.96
CA LYS A 296 -1.18 -24.59 31.07
C LYS A 296 -0.47 -24.21 32.39
N ILE A 297 0.84 -23.96 32.34
CA ILE A 297 1.63 -23.48 33.48
C ILE A 297 1.14 -22.11 33.95
N ALA A 298 0.91 -21.18 33.01
CA ALA A 298 0.41 -19.83 33.35
C ALA A 298 -0.98 -19.90 34.02
N ALA A 299 -1.87 -20.75 33.55
CA ALA A 299 -3.18 -20.99 34.18
C ALA A 299 -3.03 -21.53 35.61
N SER A 300 -2.13 -22.47 35.86
CA SER A 300 -1.83 -23.00 37.21
C SER A 300 -1.27 -21.91 38.13
N ILE A 301 -0.37 -21.06 37.66
CA ILE A 301 0.14 -19.88 38.39
C ILE A 301 -1.02 -18.93 38.74
N GLY A 302 -1.89 -18.64 37.76
CA GLY A 302 -3.07 -17.79 37.94
C GLY A 302 -4.00 -18.33 39.06
N LYS A 303 -4.23 -19.63 39.06
CA LYS A 303 -5.02 -20.29 40.11
C LYS A 303 -4.40 -20.14 41.51
N ILE A 304 -3.11 -20.43 41.64
CA ILE A 304 -2.38 -20.27 42.91
C ILE A 304 -2.45 -18.83 43.42
N LYS A 305 -2.27 -17.84 42.54
CA LYS A 305 -2.38 -16.43 42.92
C LYS A 305 -3.78 -16.07 43.38
N LYS A 306 -4.82 -16.55 42.67
CA LYS A 306 -6.22 -16.33 43.05
C LYS A 306 -6.54 -16.94 44.41
N ASP A 307 -6.12 -18.17 44.63
CA ASP A 307 -6.37 -18.90 45.87
C ASP A 307 -5.69 -18.22 47.08
N ASN A 308 -4.59 -17.48 46.85
CA ASN A 308 -3.85 -16.73 47.87
C ASN A 308 -4.15 -15.23 47.87
N ASN A 309 -5.16 -14.77 47.16
CA ASN A 309 -5.55 -13.36 47.05
C ASN A 309 -4.39 -12.43 46.59
N VAL A 310 -3.55 -12.91 45.67
CA VAL A 310 -2.41 -12.19 45.11
C VAL A 310 -2.76 -11.63 43.74
N ALA A 311 -2.36 -10.38 43.45
CA ALA A 311 -2.59 -9.74 42.16
C ALA A 311 -1.93 -10.55 41.03
N VAL A 312 -2.63 -10.66 39.88
CA VAL A 312 -2.13 -11.39 38.71
C VAL A 312 -0.86 -10.75 38.14
N LEU A 313 -0.87 -9.43 37.98
CA LEU A 313 0.27 -8.68 37.42
C LEU A 313 1.30 -8.40 38.54
N GLN A 314 2.54 -8.82 38.30
CA GLN A 314 3.70 -8.52 39.14
C GLN A 314 4.71 -7.77 38.27
N ASN A 315 4.74 -6.45 38.37
CA ASN A 315 5.50 -5.55 37.49
C ASN A 315 6.99 -5.92 37.42
N LYS A 316 7.61 -6.28 38.56
CA LYS A 316 9.03 -6.67 38.58
C LYS A 316 9.27 -7.91 37.72
N ARG A 317 8.48 -8.97 37.92
CA ARG A 317 8.61 -10.22 37.15
C ARG A 317 8.30 -10.01 35.65
N TRP A 318 7.30 -9.17 35.34
CA TRP A 318 6.99 -8.80 33.96
C TRP A 318 8.19 -8.14 33.29
N SER A 319 8.83 -7.15 33.94
CA SER A 319 10.00 -6.46 33.38
C SER A 319 11.19 -7.41 33.18
N GLU A 320 11.45 -8.32 34.14
CA GLU A 320 12.49 -9.33 34.00
C GLU A 320 12.26 -10.25 32.79
N ILE A 321 11.04 -10.78 32.63
CA ILE A 321 10.70 -11.64 31.50
C ILE A 321 10.89 -10.87 30.18
N LEU A 322 10.39 -9.64 30.10
CA LEU A 322 10.49 -8.82 28.87
C LEU A 322 11.96 -8.54 28.48
N GLN A 323 12.81 -8.23 29.47
CA GLN A 323 14.24 -7.99 29.21
C GLN A 323 14.95 -9.27 28.75
N THR A 324 14.71 -10.41 29.43
CA THR A 324 15.28 -11.70 29.05
C THR A 324 14.87 -12.12 27.66
N MET A 325 13.56 -12.07 27.34
CA MET A 325 13.05 -12.46 26.03
C MET A 325 13.57 -11.55 24.91
N LYS A 326 13.69 -10.24 25.16
CA LYS A 326 14.31 -9.32 24.18
C LYS A 326 15.76 -9.65 23.92
N PHE A 327 16.54 -9.92 24.97
CA PHE A 327 17.95 -10.27 24.85
C PHE A 327 18.15 -11.59 24.09
N GLU A 328 17.44 -12.64 24.47
CA GLU A 328 17.50 -13.95 23.82
C GLU A 328 16.99 -13.90 22.39
N GLY A 329 15.90 -13.17 22.12
CA GLY A 329 15.36 -12.97 20.78
C GLY A 329 16.36 -12.21 19.87
N GLN A 330 17.10 -11.23 20.39
CA GLN A 330 18.17 -10.56 19.64
C GLN A 330 19.32 -11.52 19.29
N GLN A 331 19.74 -12.37 20.25
CA GLN A 331 20.79 -13.36 19.99
C GLN A 331 20.40 -14.39 18.93
N SER A 332 19.10 -14.69 18.85
CA SER A 332 18.53 -15.65 17.89
C SER A 332 18.05 -14.99 16.60
N CYS A 333 18.35 -13.70 16.39
CA CYS A 333 17.87 -12.88 15.26
C CYS A 333 16.35 -12.76 15.13
N LEU A 334 15.57 -13.21 16.12
CA LEU A 334 14.10 -13.22 16.07
C LEU A 334 13.44 -11.84 16.13
N LEU A 335 14.12 -10.81 16.66
CA LEU A 335 13.57 -9.45 16.76
C LEU A 335 13.71 -8.61 15.46
N TYR A 336 14.44 -9.12 14.47
CA TYR A 336 14.60 -8.48 13.17
C TYR A 336 13.76 -9.12 12.07
N THR A 337 13.06 -10.17 12.39
CA THR A 337 12.25 -10.94 11.44
C THR A 337 10.80 -10.46 11.41
N SER A 338 10.57 -9.17 11.11
CA SER A 338 9.29 -8.81 10.48
C SER A 338 9.18 -9.41 9.07
N ASP A 339 10.23 -10.03 8.61
CA ASP A 339 10.38 -10.60 7.28
C ASP A 339 10.26 -12.15 7.24
N ALA A 340 10.12 -12.81 8.38
CA ALA A 340 9.98 -14.27 8.45
C ALA A 340 8.53 -14.77 8.25
N ALA A 341 7.61 -13.90 7.90
CA ALA A 341 6.24 -14.26 7.53
C ALA A 341 6.08 -14.46 6.02
N ASP A 342 7.16 -14.81 5.33
CA ASP A 342 7.21 -14.80 3.88
C ASP A 342 7.17 -16.18 3.23
N GLU A 343 6.84 -17.21 3.98
CA GLU A 343 6.58 -18.54 3.42
C GLU A 343 5.22 -19.08 3.81
#